data_1130e7689e1aa0e5f5c1a7cf22d631db
#
_entry.id   1130e7689e1aa0e5f5c1a7cf22d631db
#
_cell.length_a   1.000
_cell.length_b   1.000
_cell.length_c   1.000
_cell.angle_alpha   90.00
_cell.angle_beta   90.00
_cell.angle_gamma   90.00
#
_symmetry.space_group_name_H-M   'P 1'
#
loop_
_entity.id
_entity.type
_entity.pdbx_description
1 polymer ?
#
loop_
_entity_poly.entity_id
_entity_poly.type
_entity_poly.pdbx_seq_one_letter_code
_entity_poly.pdbx_strand_id
1 'polypeptide(L)'
;MIKISCRKNLIYLLLLFISFFLRRILSIIIDNIYGINNSLIFIFLMVLGEIIGGSIIFLYQNTFLKKSKKKEKNLHYQFVYSENQLNRADKLPKIILLIFFAAYFDLIEFFILSNFLPKIAIVSATSTLRLCCIITIASSIICTYALKYKIGRHHKFSLIILSITSLIIIAIEFINKPKEIELGNFVFAYILILCHFLFLSFTDVIEKYLADYDYLNPLKILMTEGIIEFTMSLIYSIFHEPFKEVKKIYEEVDTNKFILFVFLLILFSVFSAGINIYKILCNVLYSPMAKSLTSYFLNSVFITLLY
;
A
#
# COMPACT_ATOMS: atom_id res chain seq x y z
N MET A 1 21.78 17.75 0.32
CA MET A 1 21.45 16.91 1.49
C MET A 1 20.44 17.67 2.35
N ILE A 2 19.15 17.34 2.26
CA ILE A 2 18.08 18.07 2.95
C ILE A 2 18.10 17.62 4.40
N LYS A 3 18.50 18.49 5.33
CA LYS A 3 18.25 18.34 6.76
C LYS A 3 16.75 18.48 7.01
N ILE A 4 15.98 17.49 6.64
CA ILE A 4 14.58 17.40 7.07
C ILE A 4 14.63 17.04 8.54
N SER A 5 14.06 17.91 9.38
CA SER A 5 14.03 17.71 10.82
C SER A 5 13.53 16.30 11.15
N CYS A 6 14.33 15.51 11.85
CA CYS A 6 14.01 14.14 12.26
C CYS A 6 12.62 14.02 12.95
N ARG A 7 12.16 15.08 13.61
CA ARG A 7 10.82 15.15 14.21
C ARG A 7 9.67 15.11 13.20
N LYS A 8 9.79 15.77 12.03
CA LYS A 8 8.70 15.76 11.03
C LYS A 8 8.54 14.40 10.39
N ASN A 9 9.63 13.68 10.22
CA ASN A 9 9.60 12.34 9.63
C ASN A 9 8.97 11.31 10.56
N LEU A 10 9.23 11.41 11.87
CA LEU A 10 8.60 10.54 12.87
C LEU A 10 7.07 10.72 12.88
N ILE A 11 6.58 11.94 12.65
CA ILE A 11 5.14 12.21 12.57
C ILE A 11 4.48 11.42 11.43
N TYR A 12 5.10 11.36 10.25
CA TYR A 12 4.53 10.58 9.12
C TYR A 12 4.46 9.08 9.42
N LEU A 13 5.48 8.53 10.09
CA LEU A 13 5.47 7.14 10.52
C LEU A 13 4.38 6.89 11.57
N LEU A 14 4.20 7.80 12.53
CA LEU A 14 3.15 7.70 13.52
C LEU A 14 1.75 7.77 12.90
N LEU A 15 1.54 8.68 11.95
CA LEU A 15 0.28 8.82 11.23
C LEU A 15 -0.02 7.59 10.35
N LEU A 16 1.00 7.01 9.72
CA LEU A 16 0.89 5.75 9.02
C LEU A 16 0.42 4.63 9.96
N PHE A 17 1.04 4.53 11.14
CA PHE A 17 0.67 3.56 12.16
C PHE A 17 -0.79 3.71 12.60
N ILE A 18 -1.19 4.93 12.98
CA ILE A 18 -2.55 5.21 13.45
C ILE A 18 -3.57 4.87 12.35
N SER A 19 -3.31 5.30 11.12
CA SER A 19 -4.21 5.04 9.99
C SER A 19 -4.34 3.53 9.71
N PHE A 20 -3.23 2.79 9.73
CA PHE A 20 -3.21 1.34 9.55
C PHE A 20 -4.01 0.62 10.63
N PHE A 21 -3.76 0.97 11.90
CA PHE A 21 -4.43 0.37 13.05
C PHE A 21 -5.94 0.61 13.03
N LEU A 22 -6.36 1.86 12.81
CA LEU A 22 -7.77 2.22 12.78
C LEU A 22 -8.50 1.60 11.57
N ARG A 23 -7.89 1.56 10.39
CA ARG A 23 -8.47 0.86 9.23
C ARG A 23 -8.72 -0.61 9.54
N ARG A 24 -7.75 -1.27 10.18
CA ARG A 24 -7.86 -2.69 10.50
C ARG A 24 -8.98 -2.98 11.51
N ILE A 25 -9.08 -2.16 12.55
CA ILE A 25 -10.19 -2.25 13.52
C ILE A 25 -11.54 -2.05 12.82
N LEU A 26 -11.66 -1.04 11.96
CA LEU A 26 -12.89 -0.79 11.22
C LEU A 26 -13.27 -1.97 10.32
N SER A 27 -12.31 -2.57 9.62
CA SER A 27 -12.55 -3.77 8.80
C SER A 27 -13.14 -4.91 9.64
N ILE A 28 -12.59 -5.16 10.83
CA ILE A 28 -13.09 -6.20 11.75
C ILE A 28 -14.48 -5.86 12.27
N ILE A 29 -14.75 -4.60 12.62
CA ILE A 29 -16.06 -4.14 13.10
C ILE A 29 -17.12 -4.31 12.00
N ILE A 30 -16.81 -3.91 10.76
CA ILE A 30 -17.73 -4.01 9.63
C ILE A 30 -18.04 -5.47 9.32
N ASP A 31 -17.03 -6.33 9.32
CA ASP A 31 -17.19 -7.76 9.10
C ASP A 31 -18.05 -8.41 10.19
N ASN A 32 -17.74 -8.15 11.46
CA ASN A 32 -18.47 -8.74 12.60
C ASN A 32 -19.93 -8.26 12.72
N ILE A 33 -20.24 -7.00 12.37
CA ILE A 33 -21.58 -6.44 12.54
C ILE A 33 -22.46 -6.72 11.32
N TYR A 34 -21.89 -6.64 10.12
CA TYR A 34 -22.64 -6.66 8.87
C TYR A 34 -22.36 -7.89 8.00
N GLY A 35 -21.40 -8.73 8.39
CA GLY A 35 -21.02 -9.95 7.65
C GLY A 35 -20.49 -9.67 6.25
N ILE A 36 -19.90 -8.48 6.03
CA ILE A 36 -19.35 -8.12 4.71
C ILE A 36 -17.96 -8.70 4.59
N ASN A 37 -17.85 -9.73 3.78
CA ASN A 37 -16.59 -10.32 3.32
C ASN A 37 -16.24 -9.89 1.89
N ASN A 38 -16.98 -8.91 1.33
CA ASN A 38 -16.74 -8.48 -0.04
C ASN A 38 -15.55 -7.51 -0.13
N SER A 39 -14.42 -8.06 -0.49
CA SER A 39 -13.18 -7.33 -0.69
C SER A 39 -13.27 -6.25 -1.76
N LEU A 40 -14.15 -6.38 -2.77
CA LEU A 40 -14.30 -5.39 -3.84
C LEU A 40 -14.80 -4.05 -3.34
N ILE A 41 -15.75 -4.04 -2.40
CA ILE A 41 -16.24 -2.79 -1.79
C ILE A 41 -15.09 -2.09 -1.07
N PHE A 42 -14.27 -2.83 -0.33
CA PHE A 42 -13.12 -2.26 0.37
C PHE A 42 -12.06 -1.72 -0.60
N ILE A 43 -11.82 -2.39 -1.73
CA ILE A 43 -10.94 -1.90 -2.79
C ILE A 43 -11.47 -0.57 -3.36
N PHE A 44 -12.75 -0.51 -3.72
CA PHE A 44 -13.37 0.74 -4.20
C PHE A 44 -13.24 1.90 -3.21
N LEU A 45 -13.53 1.64 -1.94
CA LEU A 45 -13.44 2.67 -0.91
C LEU A 45 -11.99 3.14 -0.67
N MET A 46 -11.04 2.22 -0.80
CA MET A 46 -9.63 2.52 -0.65
C MET A 46 -9.15 3.41 -1.78
N VAL A 47 -9.43 3.03 -3.02
CA VAL A 47 -9.05 3.80 -4.23
C VAL A 47 -9.75 5.17 -4.25
N LEU A 48 -11.03 5.24 -3.89
CA LEU A 48 -11.73 6.54 -3.73
C LEU A 48 -11.07 7.41 -2.66
N GLY A 49 -10.66 6.78 -1.55
CA GLY A 49 -9.91 7.47 -0.50
C GLY A 49 -8.61 8.07 -1.02
N GLU A 50 -7.86 7.35 -1.85
CA GLU A 50 -6.62 7.83 -2.47
C GLU A 50 -6.84 9.05 -3.35
N ILE A 51 -7.81 8.96 -4.26
CA ILE A 51 -8.13 10.06 -5.18
C ILE A 51 -8.56 11.30 -4.40
N ILE A 52 -9.50 11.16 -3.48
CA ILE A 52 -10.04 12.29 -2.72
C ILE A 52 -8.98 12.84 -1.77
N GLY A 53 -8.35 11.99 -0.97
CA GLY A 53 -7.34 12.40 0.00
C GLY A 53 -6.10 13.00 -0.65
N GLY A 54 -5.59 12.36 -1.71
CA GLY A 54 -4.49 12.87 -2.52
C GLY A 54 -4.82 14.24 -3.12
N SER A 55 -6.02 14.39 -3.69
CA SER A 55 -6.51 15.65 -4.28
C SER A 55 -6.60 16.77 -3.25
N ILE A 56 -7.19 16.52 -2.10
CA ILE A 56 -7.34 17.53 -1.03
C ILE A 56 -5.97 18.01 -0.56
N ILE A 57 -5.05 17.09 -0.27
CA ILE A 57 -3.72 17.47 0.22
C ILE A 57 -2.91 18.16 -0.88
N PHE A 58 -3.01 17.71 -2.12
CA PHE A 58 -2.36 18.36 -3.25
C PHE A 58 -2.87 19.80 -3.47
N LEU A 59 -4.17 20.01 -3.42
CA LEU A 59 -4.78 21.35 -3.50
C LEU A 59 -4.34 22.22 -2.32
N TYR A 60 -4.36 21.69 -1.10
CA TYR A 60 -3.88 22.39 0.08
C TYR A 60 -2.41 22.83 -0.07
N GLN A 61 -1.54 21.95 -0.54
CA GLN A 61 -0.13 22.28 -0.78
C GLN A 61 0.03 23.38 -1.83
N ASN A 62 -0.77 23.34 -2.89
CA ASN A 62 -0.66 24.31 -3.98
C ASN A 62 -1.27 25.67 -3.65
N THR A 63 -2.37 25.71 -2.88
CA THR A 63 -3.08 26.95 -2.57
C THR A 63 -2.52 27.68 -1.34
N PHE A 64 -2.36 26.95 -0.24
CA PHE A 64 -1.99 27.55 1.04
C PHE A 64 -0.48 27.65 1.26
N LEU A 65 0.28 26.59 0.92
CA LEU A 65 1.73 26.60 1.13
C LEU A 65 2.47 27.47 0.10
N LYS A 66 1.96 27.65 -1.13
CA LYS A 66 2.54 28.60 -2.07
C LYS A 66 2.40 30.05 -1.58
N LYS A 67 1.32 30.41 -0.91
CA LYS A 67 1.13 31.76 -0.33
C LYS A 67 2.08 32.01 0.84
N SER A 68 2.36 30.99 1.65
CA SER A 68 3.31 31.09 2.78
C SER A 68 4.77 31.11 2.33
N LYS A 69 5.12 30.37 1.28
CA LYS A 69 6.49 30.27 0.73
C LYS A 69 6.97 31.50 -0.04
N LYS A 70 6.11 32.47 -0.35
CA LYS A 70 6.59 33.77 -0.87
C LYS A 70 7.47 34.51 0.15
N LYS A 71 7.50 34.11 1.43
CA LYS A 71 8.34 34.67 2.51
C LYS A 71 9.62 33.85 2.83
N GLU A 72 9.67 32.59 2.48
CA GLU A 72 10.88 31.75 2.69
C GLU A 72 11.40 31.25 1.35
N LYS A 73 12.51 31.88 0.88
CA LYS A 73 13.28 31.43 -0.27
C LYS A 73 13.95 30.09 0.00
N ASN A 74 13.21 28.99 0.02
CA ASN A 74 13.81 27.67 -0.11
C ASN A 74 13.93 27.30 -1.58
N LEU A 75 14.97 27.85 -2.19
CA LEU A 75 15.33 27.78 -3.61
C LEU A 75 15.55 26.34 -4.11
N HIS A 76 15.85 25.37 -3.25
CA HIS A 76 16.33 24.06 -3.71
C HIS A 76 15.27 23.19 -4.40
N TYR A 77 14.02 23.24 -3.94
CA TYR A 77 12.96 22.45 -4.59
C TYR A 77 12.47 23.07 -5.92
N GLN A 78 12.53 24.38 -6.05
CA GLN A 78 12.12 25.07 -7.27
C GLN A 78 13.12 24.95 -8.42
N PHE A 79 14.42 24.91 -8.13
CA PHE A 79 15.46 24.79 -9.15
C PHE A 79 15.44 23.43 -9.85
N VAL A 80 15.34 22.34 -9.08
CA VAL A 80 15.29 20.99 -9.65
C VAL A 80 14.00 20.76 -10.47
N TYR A 81 12.90 21.41 -10.11
CA TYR A 81 11.65 21.33 -10.86
C TYR A 81 11.63 22.13 -12.16
N SER A 82 12.35 23.26 -12.26
CA SER A 82 12.30 24.14 -13.44
C SER A 82 13.19 23.66 -14.59
N GLU A 83 14.36 23.14 -14.29
CA GLU A 83 15.35 22.75 -15.30
C GLU A 83 14.96 21.45 -16.05
N ASN A 84 14.22 20.55 -15.38
CA ASN A 84 13.75 19.29 -15.97
C ASN A 84 12.41 19.37 -16.70
N GLN A 85 11.71 20.50 -16.69
CA GLN A 85 10.44 20.63 -17.43
C GLN A 85 10.63 20.61 -18.94
N LEU A 86 11.78 21.08 -19.45
CA LEU A 86 12.08 21.12 -20.88
C LEU A 86 12.25 19.72 -21.52
N ASN A 87 12.70 18.73 -20.76
CA ASN A 87 12.92 17.36 -21.26
C ASN A 87 11.77 16.39 -20.89
N ARG A 88 10.64 16.88 -20.38
CA ARG A 88 9.53 16.04 -19.93
C ARG A 88 8.66 15.49 -21.05
N ALA A 89 8.52 16.21 -22.14
CA ALA A 89 7.65 15.77 -23.24
C ALA A 89 8.09 14.41 -23.81
N ASP A 90 9.39 14.22 -23.99
CA ASP A 90 9.96 12.99 -24.54
C ASP A 90 9.87 11.81 -23.56
N LYS A 91 9.81 12.07 -22.24
CA LYS A 91 9.71 11.05 -21.20
C LYS A 91 8.26 10.72 -20.80
N LEU A 92 7.29 11.52 -21.24
CA LEU A 92 5.89 11.37 -20.82
C LEU A 92 5.31 9.97 -21.06
N PRO A 93 5.52 9.30 -22.21
CA PRO A 93 5.01 7.94 -22.43
C PRO A 93 5.57 6.93 -21.43
N LYS A 94 6.88 7.05 -21.12
CA LYS A 94 7.54 6.18 -20.12
C LYS A 94 6.97 6.41 -18.71
N ILE A 95 6.75 7.65 -18.33
CA ILE A 95 6.18 8.01 -17.03
C ILE A 95 4.77 7.44 -16.88
N ILE A 96 3.91 7.63 -17.90
CA ILE A 96 2.55 7.08 -17.91
C ILE A 96 2.58 5.57 -17.80
N LEU A 97 3.46 4.91 -18.56
CA LEU A 97 3.60 3.45 -18.53
C LEU A 97 4.04 2.95 -17.14
N LEU A 98 4.98 3.64 -16.49
CA LEU A 98 5.44 3.27 -15.15
C LEU A 98 4.33 3.46 -14.10
N ILE A 99 3.57 4.56 -14.17
CA ILE A 99 2.42 4.78 -13.27
C ILE A 99 1.35 3.70 -13.51
N PHE A 100 1.09 3.35 -14.78
CA PHE A 100 0.16 2.27 -15.11
C PHE A 100 0.61 0.94 -14.51
N PHE A 101 1.88 0.58 -14.60
CA PHE A 101 2.40 -0.64 -13.99
C PHE A 101 2.34 -0.60 -12.46
N ALA A 102 2.62 0.54 -11.83
CA ALA A 102 2.50 0.68 -10.37
C ALA A 102 1.05 0.43 -9.93
N ALA A 103 0.07 1.12 -10.54
CA ALA A 103 -1.34 0.93 -10.29
C ALA A 103 -1.81 -0.51 -10.56
N TYR A 104 -1.34 -1.12 -11.65
CA TYR A 104 -1.67 -2.50 -12.00
C TYR A 104 -1.15 -3.50 -10.97
N PHE A 105 0.09 -3.34 -10.51
CA PHE A 105 0.68 -4.21 -9.49
C PHE A 105 0.02 -4.03 -8.12
N ASP A 106 -0.30 -2.80 -7.72
CA ASP A 106 -1.00 -2.53 -6.47
C ASP A 106 -2.40 -3.16 -6.49
N LEU A 107 -3.13 -3.02 -7.59
CA LEU A 107 -4.45 -3.63 -7.75
C LEU A 107 -4.39 -5.16 -7.72
N ILE A 108 -3.45 -5.80 -8.42
CA ILE A 108 -3.28 -7.26 -8.39
C ILE A 108 -2.91 -7.73 -6.98
N GLU A 109 -2.04 -7.01 -6.30
CA GLU A 109 -1.65 -7.28 -4.91
C GLU A 109 -2.87 -7.36 -4.02
N PHE A 110 -3.78 -6.37 -4.12
CA PHE A 110 -5.04 -6.36 -3.40
C PHE A 110 -5.96 -7.52 -3.77
N PHE A 111 -6.09 -7.85 -5.05
CA PHE A 111 -6.90 -8.97 -5.49
C PHE A 111 -6.37 -10.30 -4.95
N ILE A 112 -5.07 -10.51 -4.93
CA ILE A 112 -4.46 -11.71 -4.36
C ILE A 112 -4.82 -11.81 -2.88
N LEU A 113 -4.59 -10.73 -2.11
CA LEU A 113 -4.79 -10.72 -0.67
C LEU A 113 -6.27 -10.89 -0.28
N SER A 114 -7.18 -10.26 -1.02
CA SER A 114 -8.57 -10.15 -0.61
C SER A 114 -9.49 -11.20 -1.24
N ASN A 115 -9.20 -11.67 -2.46
CA ASN A 115 -10.08 -12.59 -3.17
C ASN A 115 -9.52 -14.01 -3.30
N PHE A 116 -8.24 -14.14 -3.57
CA PHE A 116 -7.66 -15.45 -3.83
C PHE A 116 -7.26 -16.17 -2.55
N LEU A 117 -6.50 -15.50 -1.67
CA LEU A 117 -6.03 -16.13 -0.44
C LEU A 117 -7.16 -16.58 0.51
N PRO A 118 -8.24 -15.79 0.74
CA PRO A 118 -9.33 -16.24 1.59
C PRO A 118 -10.12 -17.42 1.01
N LYS A 119 -10.27 -17.50 -0.32
CA LYS A 119 -11.00 -18.60 -0.98
C LYS A 119 -10.25 -19.93 -0.92
N ILE A 120 -8.92 -19.87 -0.90
CA ILE A 120 -8.09 -21.08 -0.76
C ILE A 120 -8.12 -21.59 0.70
N ALA A 121 -8.67 -20.78 1.64
CA ALA A 121 -9.00 -21.07 3.05
C ALA A 121 -7.87 -21.63 3.92
N ILE A 122 -6.61 -21.57 3.45
CA ILE A 122 -5.56 -22.45 3.89
C ILE A 122 -4.48 -21.72 4.64
N VAL A 123 -4.27 -20.47 4.23
CA VAL A 123 -3.23 -19.64 4.81
C VAL A 123 -3.91 -18.59 5.63
N SER A 124 -3.73 -18.67 6.94
CA SER A 124 -4.26 -17.67 7.84
C SER A 124 -3.66 -16.28 7.51
N ALA A 125 -4.39 -15.22 7.78
CA ALA A 125 -3.85 -13.87 7.69
C ALA A 125 -2.54 -13.71 8.48
N THR A 126 -2.35 -14.53 9.52
CA THR A 126 -1.12 -14.59 10.32
C THR A 126 0.09 -15.11 9.53
N SER A 127 -0.07 -16.08 8.62
CA SER A 127 1.04 -16.57 7.78
C SER A 127 1.54 -15.48 6.83
N THR A 128 0.63 -14.74 6.20
CA THR A 128 0.99 -13.59 5.36
C THR A 128 1.75 -12.54 6.17
N LEU A 129 1.30 -12.25 7.38
CA LEU A 129 1.95 -11.29 8.26
C LEU A 129 3.33 -11.74 8.73
N ARG A 130 3.54 -13.05 9.00
CA ARG A 130 4.86 -13.60 9.39
C ARG A 130 5.88 -13.53 8.25
N LEU A 131 5.43 -13.67 7.01
CA LEU A 131 6.27 -13.65 5.82
C LEU A 131 6.51 -12.25 5.23
N CYS A 132 5.94 -11.20 5.82
CA CYS A 132 6.08 -9.84 5.27
C CYS A 132 7.54 -9.31 5.25
N CYS A 133 8.49 -9.95 5.96
CA CYS A 133 9.92 -9.67 5.82
C CYS A 133 10.44 -9.92 4.39
N ILE A 134 9.77 -10.75 3.60
CA ILE A 134 10.09 -11.01 2.18
C ILE A 134 9.98 -9.73 1.36
N ILE A 135 9.04 -8.82 1.69
CA ILE A 135 8.92 -7.49 1.05
C ILE A 135 10.25 -6.74 1.16
N THR A 136 10.89 -6.76 2.33
CA THR A 136 12.17 -6.07 2.55
C THR A 136 13.28 -6.67 1.70
N ILE A 137 13.31 -7.99 1.57
CA ILE A 137 14.29 -8.71 0.72
C ILE A 137 14.06 -8.33 -0.75
N ALA A 138 12.83 -8.46 -1.23
CA ALA A 138 12.44 -8.15 -2.60
C ALA A 138 12.72 -6.67 -2.95
N SER A 139 12.26 -5.73 -2.12
CA SER A 139 12.52 -4.29 -2.29
C SER A 139 14.01 -3.98 -2.32
N SER A 140 14.82 -4.64 -1.49
CA SER A 140 16.28 -4.44 -1.47
C SER A 140 16.94 -4.90 -2.75
N ILE A 141 16.55 -6.05 -3.26
CA ILE A 141 17.05 -6.60 -4.51
C ILE A 141 16.67 -5.68 -5.67
N ILE A 142 15.37 -5.34 -5.79
CA ILE A 142 14.86 -4.50 -6.87
C ILE A 142 15.50 -3.10 -6.81
N CYS A 143 15.62 -2.47 -5.63
CA CYS A 143 16.29 -1.18 -5.47
C CYS A 143 17.76 -1.21 -5.91
N THR A 144 18.46 -2.32 -5.65
CA THR A 144 19.86 -2.46 -6.06
C THR A 144 19.98 -2.47 -7.57
N TYR A 145 19.11 -3.18 -8.27
CA TYR A 145 19.14 -3.28 -9.74
C TYR A 145 18.50 -2.08 -10.44
N ALA A 146 17.32 -1.65 -10.01
CA ALA A 146 16.56 -0.59 -10.68
C ALA A 146 17.05 0.82 -10.29
N LEU A 147 17.31 1.06 -8.99
CA LEU A 147 17.74 2.38 -8.49
C LEU A 147 19.25 2.47 -8.30
N LYS A 148 20.00 1.40 -8.56
CA LYS A 148 21.46 1.31 -8.38
C LYS A 148 21.92 1.68 -6.97
N TYR A 149 21.11 1.36 -5.96
CA TYR A 149 21.45 1.61 -4.56
C TYR A 149 22.61 0.72 -4.12
N LYS A 150 23.59 1.31 -3.46
CA LYS A 150 24.71 0.58 -2.88
C LYS A 150 24.30 0.05 -1.51
N ILE A 151 24.18 -1.26 -1.39
CA ILE A 151 23.89 -1.92 -0.13
C ILE A 151 25.18 -2.08 0.67
N GLY A 152 25.24 -1.51 1.87
CA GLY A 152 26.34 -1.66 2.81
C GLY A 152 26.48 -3.08 3.34
N ARG A 153 27.69 -3.44 3.88
CA ARG A 153 27.98 -4.78 4.36
C ARG A 153 26.99 -5.26 5.45
N HIS A 154 26.67 -4.39 6.40
CA HIS A 154 25.71 -4.68 7.47
C HIS A 154 24.30 -4.94 6.95
N HIS A 155 23.82 -4.21 5.94
CA HIS A 155 22.54 -4.48 5.31
C HIS A 155 22.51 -5.82 4.58
N LYS A 156 23.61 -6.20 3.88
CA LYS A 156 23.70 -7.51 3.24
C LYS A 156 23.59 -8.63 4.27
N PHE A 157 24.29 -8.49 5.41
CA PHE A 157 24.21 -9.46 6.51
C PHE A 157 22.77 -9.56 7.07
N SER A 158 22.12 -8.43 7.30
CA SER A 158 20.71 -8.40 7.75
C SER A 158 19.76 -9.07 6.74
N LEU A 159 19.97 -8.87 5.44
CA LEU A 159 19.17 -9.52 4.39
C LEU A 159 19.36 -11.03 4.38
N ILE A 160 20.59 -11.51 4.61
CA ILE A 160 20.87 -12.95 4.73
C ILE A 160 20.13 -13.55 5.93
N ILE A 161 20.18 -12.89 7.09
CA ILE A 161 19.44 -13.33 8.28
C ILE A 161 17.93 -13.37 8.00
N LEU A 162 17.37 -12.31 7.41
CA LEU A 162 15.94 -12.26 7.06
C LEU A 162 15.57 -13.39 6.08
N SER A 163 16.42 -13.69 5.09
CA SER A 163 16.19 -14.78 4.14
C SER A 163 16.16 -16.14 4.82
N ILE A 164 17.13 -16.40 5.70
CA ILE A 164 17.19 -17.65 6.47
C ILE A 164 15.95 -17.77 7.39
N THR A 165 15.58 -16.69 8.09
CA THR A 165 14.40 -16.68 8.95
C THR A 165 13.12 -16.95 8.16
N SER A 166 12.96 -16.35 6.96
CA SER A 166 11.82 -16.59 6.10
C SER A 166 11.73 -18.04 5.65
N LEU A 167 12.85 -18.65 5.28
CA LEU A 167 12.90 -20.07 4.90
C LEU A 167 12.53 -21.00 6.07
N ILE A 168 13.00 -20.69 7.28
CA ILE A 168 12.65 -21.45 8.50
C ILE A 168 11.14 -21.34 8.76
N ILE A 169 10.55 -20.14 8.67
CA ILE A 169 9.11 -19.95 8.86
C ILE A 169 8.32 -20.77 7.84
N ILE A 170 8.69 -20.71 6.56
CA ILE A 170 8.05 -21.48 5.51
C ILE A 170 8.16 -22.99 5.82
N ALA A 171 9.35 -23.48 6.19
CA ALA A 171 9.55 -24.88 6.52
C ALA A 171 8.68 -25.33 7.70
N ILE A 172 8.60 -24.54 8.77
CA ILE A 172 7.76 -24.83 9.94
C ILE A 172 6.27 -24.90 9.53
N GLU A 173 5.81 -23.99 8.70
CA GLU A 173 4.43 -23.98 8.24
C GLU A 173 4.10 -25.16 7.32
N PHE A 174 5.06 -25.61 6.49
CA PHE A 174 4.92 -26.83 5.71
C PHE A 174 4.86 -28.09 6.56
N ILE A 175 5.66 -28.17 7.63
CA ILE A 175 5.63 -29.29 8.58
C ILE A 175 4.30 -29.34 9.34
N ASN A 176 3.78 -28.16 9.75
CA ASN A 176 2.55 -28.01 10.50
C ASN A 176 1.30 -27.85 9.61
N LYS A 177 1.41 -28.17 8.32
CA LYS A 177 0.29 -28.10 7.38
C LYS A 177 -0.90 -28.91 7.90
N PRO A 178 -2.13 -28.31 7.93
CA PRO A 178 -3.34 -29.05 8.30
C PRO A 178 -3.55 -30.26 7.38
N LYS A 179 -3.91 -31.39 7.97
CA LYS A 179 -4.07 -32.65 7.21
C LYS A 179 -5.19 -32.59 6.17
N GLU A 180 -6.18 -31.76 6.41
CA GLU A 180 -7.36 -31.58 5.57
C GLU A 180 -7.05 -30.86 4.24
N ILE A 181 -5.88 -30.25 4.14
CA ILE A 181 -5.50 -29.41 3.00
C ILE A 181 -4.59 -30.19 2.07
N GLU A 182 -4.93 -30.22 0.79
CA GLU A 182 -4.08 -30.80 -0.23
C GLU A 182 -2.74 -30.01 -0.34
N LEU A 183 -1.64 -30.74 -0.53
CA LEU A 183 -0.32 -30.12 -0.67
C LEU A 183 -0.27 -29.13 -1.85
N GLY A 184 -0.93 -29.45 -2.97
CA GLY A 184 -0.97 -28.59 -4.15
C GLY A 184 -1.59 -27.23 -3.87
N ASN A 185 -2.73 -27.20 -3.19
CA ASN A 185 -3.41 -25.97 -2.80
C ASN A 185 -2.57 -25.14 -1.80
N PHE A 186 -1.89 -25.82 -0.88
CA PHE A 186 -1.02 -25.17 0.08
C PHE A 186 0.18 -24.50 -0.60
N VAL A 187 0.87 -25.19 -1.50
CA VAL A 187 1.98 -24.65 -2.30
C VAL A 187 1.48 -23.46 -3.14
N PHE A 188 0.31 -23.60 -3.78
CA PHE A 188 -0.24 -22.53 -4.59
C PHE A 188 -0.55 -21.25 -3.78
N ALA A 189 -1.08 -21.41 -2.55
CA ALA A 189 -1.29 -20.27 -1.66
C ALA A 189 0.03 -19.54 -1.30
N TYR A 190 1.11 -20.29 -1.06
CA TYR A 190 2.43 -19.69 -0.80
C TYR A 190 3.01 -18.97 -2.03
N ILE A 191 2.82 -19.52 -3.22
CA ILE A 191 3.19 -18.84 -4.47
C ILE A 191 2.44 -17.51 -4.59
N LEU A 192 1.14 -17.50 -4.30
CA LEU A 192 0.34 -16.26 -4.32
C LEU A 192 0.83 -15.23 -3.29
N ILE A 193 1.21 -15.67 -2.08
CA ILE A 193 1.80 -14.76 -1.07
C ILE A 193 3.13 -14.18 -1.57
N LEU A 194 3.98 -14.98 -2.18
CA LEU A 194 5.24 -14.49 -2.77
C LEU A 194 4.98 -13.48 -3.90
N CYS A 195 4.02 -13.77 -4.77
CA CYS A 195 3.60 -12.83 -5.83
C CYS A 195 3.08 -11.51 -5.25
N HIS A 196 2.21 -11.56 -4.22
CA HIS A 196 1.75 -10.39 -3.50
C HIS A 196 2.92 -9.52 -3.01
N PHE A 197 3.91 -10.10 -2.33
CA PHE A 197 5.06 -9.36 -1.83
C PHE A 197 5.95 -8.79 -2.94
N LEU A 198 6.09 -9.51 -4.04
CA LEU A 198 6.83 -9.03 -5.21
C LEU A 198 6.13 -7.83 -5.86
N PHE A 199 4.82 -7.90 -6.10
CA PHE A 199 4.06 -6.81 -6.69
C PHE A 199 4.11 -5.55 -5.82
N LEU A 200 3.91 -5.69 -4.50
CA LEU A 200 4.06 -4.59 -3.56
C LEU A 200 5.46 -3.96 -3.61
N SER A 201 6.50 -4.79 -3.72
CA SER A 201 7.87 -4.30 -3.82
C SER A 201 8.14 -3.58 -5.15
N PHE A 202 7.56 -4.04 -6.25
CA PHE A 202 7.66 -3.37 -7.55
C PHE A 202 6.96 -2.01 -7.52
N THR A 203 5.74 -1.92 -7.00
CA THR A 203 5.01 -0.65 -6.82
C THR A 203 5.86 0.35 -6.05
N ASP A 204 6.37 -0.04 -4.88
CA ASP A 204 7.19 0.84 -4.03
C ASP A 204 8.45 1.35 -4.75
N VAL A 205 9.11 0.52 -5.55
CA VAL A 205 10.32 0.91 -6.28
C VAL A 205 9.99 1.79 -7.47
N ILE A 206 8.88 1.55 -8.17
CA ILE A 206 8.41 2.40 -9.28
C ILE A 206 8.05 3.80 -8.76
N GLU A 207 7.27 3.89 -7.68
CA GLU A 207 6.92 5.16 -7.02
C GLU A 207 8.19 5.95 -6.66
N LYS A 208 9.17 5.26 -6.05
CA LYS A 208 10.45 5.87 -5.67
C LYS A 208 11.24 6.33 -6.89
N TYR A 209 11.28 5.53 -7.95
CA TYR A 209 11.92 5.88 -9.21
C TYR A 209 11.29 7.14 -9.82
N LEU A 210 9.97 7.20 -9.90
CA LEU A 210 9.24 8.35 -10.44
C LEU A 210 9.49 9.64 -9.62
N ALA A 211 9.60 9.51 -8.30
CA ALA A 211 9.89 10.63 -7.43
C ALA A 211 11.34 11.12 -7.51
N ASP A 212 12.32 10.21 -7.52
CA ASP A 212 13.74 10.54 -7.44
C ASP A 212 14.37 10.87 -8.80
N TYR A 213 13.99 10.16 -9.86
CA TYR A 213 14.60 10.29 -11.20
C TYR A 213 13.77 11.14 -12.16
N ASP A 214 12.45 11.04 -12.08
CA ASP A 214 11.55 11.85 -12.91
C ASP A 214 10.98 13.05 -12.16
N TYR A 215 11.35 13.23 -10.88
CA TYR A 215 11.00 14.36 -10.03
C TYR A 215 9.50 14.64 -9.98
N LEU A 216 8.69 13.59 -9.97
CA LEU A 216 7.25 13.73 -9.84
C LEU A 216 6.86 13.99 -8.38
N ASN A 217 5.84 14.81 -8.19
CA ASN A 217 5.27 15.00 -6.86
C ASN A 217 4.60 13.68 -6.41
N PRO A 218 4.94 13.13 -5.23
CA PRO A 218 4.38 11.87 -4.73
C PRO A 218 2.85 11.84 -4.72
N LEU A 219 2.21 12.97 -4.37
CA LEU A 219 0.76 13.05 -4.37
C LEU A 219 0.14 13.03 -5.78
N LYS A 220 0.88 13.50 -6.80
CA LYS A 220 0.44 13.36 -8.20
C LYS A 220 0.55 11.91 -8.66
N ILE A 221 1.60 11.21 -8.26
CA ILE A 221 1.78 9.79 -8.54
C ILE A 221 0.57 9.05 -7.96
N LEU A 222 0.32 9.19 -6.66
CA LEU A 222 -0.79 8.56 -5.95
C LEU A 222 -2.15 8.84 -6.58
N MET A 223 -2.45 10.11 -6.90
CA MET A 223 -3.72 10.48 -7.55
C MET A 223 -3.89 9.82 -8.92
N THR A 224 -2.81 9.75 -9.71
CA THR A 224 -2.87 9.16 -11.06
C THR A 224 -3.00 7.65 -10.97
N GLU A 225 -2.30 7.00 -10.05
CA GLU A 225 -2.46 5.58 -9.72
C GLU A 225 -3.90 5.30 -9.30
N GLY A 226 -4.43 6.03 -8.34
CA GLY A 226 -5.82 5.87 -7.88
C GLY A 226 -6.86 6.03 -9.00
N ILE A 227 -6.68 6.96 -9.95
CA ILE A 227 -7.58 7.10 -11.11
C ILE A 227 -7.52 5.86 -12.00
N ILE A 228 -6.33 5.31 -12.26
CA ILE A 228 -6.14 4.11 -13.07
C ILE A 228 -6.76 2.90 -12.37
N GLU A 229 -6.49 2.72 -11.09
CA GLU A 229 -7.04 1.64 -10.25
C GLU A 229 -8.56 1.70 -10.16
N PHE A 230 -9.11 2.90 -9.99
CA PHE A 230 -10.56 3.11 -9.97
C PHE A 230 -11.19 2.70 -11.31
N THR A 231 -10.58 3.10 -12.42
CA THR A 231 -11.07 2.73 -13.76
C THR A 231 -11.02 1.23 -13.96
N MET A 232 -9.93 0.56 -13.59
CA MET A 232 -9.79 -0.89 -13.66
C MET A 232 -10.79 -1.60 -12.75
N SER A 233 -10.98 -1.11 -11.53
CA SER A 233 -11.95 -1.65 -10.57
C SER A 233 -13.38 -1.49 -11.07
N LEU A 234 -13.72 -0.39 -11.73
CA LEU A 234 -15.02 -0.20 -12.40
C LEU A 234 -15.24 -1.22 -13.51
N ILE A 235 -14.25 -1.43 -14.37
CA ILE A 235 -14.33 -2.45 -15.44
C ILE A 235 -14.56 -3.84 -14.82
N TYR A 236 -13.82 -4.18 -13.78
CA TYR A 236 -13.98 -5.45 -13.08
C TYR A 236 -15.36 -5.59 -12.44
N SER A 237 -15.93 -4.50 -11.91
CA SER A 237 -17.25 -4.50 -11.26
C SER A 237 -18.42 -4.77 -12.23
N ILE A 238 -18.24 -4.54 -13.52
CA ILE A 238 -19.25 -4.87 -14.54
C ILE A 238 -19.53 -6.39 -14.54
N PHE A 239 -18.51 -7.20 -14.24
CA PHE A 239 -18.60 -8.66 -14.22
C PHE A 239 -18.88 -9.25 -12.83
N HIS A 240 -18.73 -8.46 -11.77
CA HIS A 240 -18.79 -8.92 -10.38
C HIS A 240 -19.59 -7.91 -9.55
N GLU A 241 -20.86 -8.08 -9.38
CA GLU A 241 -21.79 -7.20 -8.64
C GLU A 241 -21.29 -6.81 -7.22
N PRO A 242 -20.35 -5.86 -7.08
CA PRO A 242 -19.73 -5.57 -5.77
C PRO A 242 -20.69 -4.94 -4.76
N PHE A 243 -21.75 -4.30 -5.27
CA PHE A 243 -22.74 -3.61 -4.44
C PHE A 243 -23.93 -4.50 -4.04
N LYS A 244 -23.95 -5.76 -4.46
CA LYS A 244 -25.03 -6.69 -4.10
C LYS A 244 -25.18 -6.88 -2.58
N GLU A 245 -24.07 -6.98 -1.88
CA GLU A 245 -24.06 -7.08 -0.41
C GLU A 245 -24.55 -5.79 0.26
N VAL A 246 -24.17 -4.62 -0.26
CA VAL A 246 -24.66 -3.31 0.25
C VAL A 246 -26.16 -3.21 0.05
N LYS A 247 -26.68 -3.62 -1.12
CA LYS A 247 -28.11 -3.62 -1.40
C LYS A 247 -28.85 -4.54 -0.43
N LYS A 248 -28.33 -5.74 -0.19
CA LYS A 248 -28.91 -6.70 0.77
C LYS A 248 -28.96 -6.09 2.18
N ILE A 249 -27.88 -5.45 2.64
CA ILE A 249 -27.87 -4.77 3.94
C ILE A 249 -28.90 -3.64 3.99
N TYR A 250 -29.01 -2.85 2.93
CA TYR A 250 -30.02 -1.79 2.85
C TYR A 250 -31.44 -2.32 2.98
N GLU A 251 -31.73 -3.51 2.43
CA GLU A 251 -33.05 -4.15 2.48
C GLU A 251 -33.34 -4.87 3.83
N GLU A 252 -32.32 -5.39 4.50
CA GLU A 252 -32.46 -6.21 5.71
C GLU A 252 -32.28 -5.44 7.02
N VAL A 253 -31.68 -4.26 7.02
CA VAL A 253 -31.25 -3.55 8.22
C VAL A 253 -32.06 -2.25 8.43
N ASP A 254 -32.37 -1.94 9.68
CA ASP A 254 -33.00 -0.68 10.06
C ASP A 254 -32.23 0.55 9.58
N THR A 255 -32.93 1.63 9.24
CA THR A 255 -32.36 2.88 8.73
C THR A 255 -31.20 3.40 9.59
N ASN A 256 -31.33 3.35 10.93
CA ASN A 256 -30.27 3.82 11.84
C ASN A 256 -29.00 2.97 11.74
N LYS A 257 -29.14 1.66 11.63
CA LYS A 257 -28.01 0.75 11.46
C LYS A 257 -27.38 0.90 10.07
N PHE A 258 -28.18 1.19 9.04
CA PHE A 258 -27.66 1.47 7.71
C PHE A 258 -26.88 2.79 7.68
N ILE A 259 -27.32 3.83 8.37
CA ILE A 259 -26.58 5.10 8.51
C ILE A 259 -25.24 4.85 9.21
N LEU A 260 -25.24 4.04 10.29
CA LEU A 260 -24.00 3.65 10.97
C LEU A 260 -23.06 2.89 10.03
N PHE A 261 -23.60 1.98 9.24
CA PHE A 261 -22.81 1.24 8.22
C PHE A 261 -22.14 2.18 7.24
N VAL A 262 -22.88 3.11 6.62
CA VAL A 262 -22.33 4.10 5.69
C VAL A 262 -21.25 4.98 6.37
N PHE A 263 -21.48 5.38 7.62
CA PHE A 263 -20.49 6.12 8.38
C PHE A 263 -19.19 5.34 8.59
N LEU A 264 -19.27 4.06 8.92
CA LEU A 264 -18.09 3.17 9.07
C LEU A 264 -17.34 3.00 7.75
N LEU A 265 -18.05 2.90 6.62
CA LEU A 265 -17.43 2.83 5.28
C LEU A 265 -16.68 4.14 4.93
N ILE A 266 -17.25 5.30 5.27
CA ILE A 266 -16.59 6.61 5.08
C ILE A 266 -15.32 6.67 5.94
N LEU A 267 -15.38 6.29 7.21
CA LEU A 267 -14.20 6.24 8.08
C LEU A 267 -13.14 5.28 7.54
N PHE A 268 -13.55 4.12 7.05
CA PHE A 268 -12.64 3.16 6.41
C PHE A 268 -11.92 3.79 5.20
N SER A 269 -12.65 4.51 4.34
CA SER A 269 -12.08 5.22 3.19
C SER A 269 -11.07 6.29 3.62
N VAL A 270 -11.40 7.08 4.66
CA VAL A 270 -10.51 8.14 5.19
C VAL A 270 -9.21 7.55 5.73
N PHE A 271 -9.27 6.47 6.52
CA PHE A 271 -8.04 5.85 7.05
C PHE A 271 -7.26 5.10 5.96
N SER A 272 -7.92 4.54 4.97
CA SER A 272 -7.26 3.96 3.79
C SER A 272 -6.50 5.03 3.00
N ALA A 273 -7.13 6.19 2.75
CA ALA A 273 -6.45 7.35 2.16
C ALA A 273 -5.22 7.76 2.97
N GLY A 274 -5.36 7.82 4.30
CA GLY A 274 -4.25 8.12 5.20
C GLY A 274 -3.09 7.14 5.04
N ILE A 275 -3.37 5.83 4.97
CA ILE A 275 -2.33 4.80 4.77
C ILE A 275 -1.57 5.07 3.48
N ASN A 276 -2.27 5.22 2.35
CA ASN A 276 -1.63 5.32 1.05
C ASN A 276 -0.85 6.63 0.89
N ILE A 277 -1.38 7.75 1.40
CA ILE A 277 -0.66 9.02 1.44
C ILE A 277 0.62 8.92 2.27
N TYR A 278 0.55 8.35 3.47
CA TYR A 278 1.73 8.24 4.33
C TYR A 278 2.68 7.14 3.84
N LYS A 279 2.15 6.07 3.21
CA LYS A 279 2.95 5.03 2.54
C LYS A 279 3.86 5.64 1.48
N ILE A 280 3.30 6.40 0.53
CA ILE A 280 4.09 7.01 -0.54
C ILE A 280 5.04 8.10 -0.03
N LEU A 281 4.63 8.90 0.96
CA LEU A 281 5.50 9.89 1.58
C LEU A 281 6.68 9.23 2.31
N CYS A 282 6.45 8.16 3.06
CA CYS A 282 7.52 7.40 3.71
C CYS A 282 8.44 6.74 2.68
N ASN A 283 7.88 6.17 1.61
CA ASN A 283 8.63 5.56 0.52
C ASN A 283 9.58 6.56 -0.13
N VAL A 284 9.10 7.77 -0.43
CA VAL A 284 9.90 8.84 -1.06
C VAL A 284 10.91 9.45 -0.10
N LEU A 285 10.53 9.72 1.15
CA LEU A 285 11.40 10.37 2.14
C LEU A 285 12.55 9.48 2.61
N TYR A 286 12.29 8.19 2.77
CA TYR A 286 13.29 7.24 3.28
C TYR A 286 13.81 6.34 2.15
N SER A 287 13.15 5.25 1.92
CA SER A 287 13.40 4.29 0.84
C SER A 287 12.33 3.19 0.88
N PRO A 288 12.14 2.42 -0.21
CA PRO A 288 11.28 1.23 -0.19
C PRO A 288 11.67 0.22 0.89
N MET A 289 12.98 0.02 1.14
CA MET A 289 13.48 -0.85 2.20
C MET A 289 13.09 -0.36 3.60
N ALA A 290 13.26 0.92 3.90
CA ALA A 290 12.91 1.49 5.20
C ALA A 290 11.40 1.47 5.42
N LYS A 291 10.61 1.74 4.38
CA LYS A 291 9.14 1.64 4.40
C LYS A 291 8.70 0.20 4.69
N SER A 292 9.26 -0.80 4.02
CA SER A 292 8.90 -2.20 4.22
C SER A 292 9.29 -2.72 5.61
N LEU A 293 10.44 -2.32 6.16
CA LEU A 293 10.80 -2.61 7.55
C LEU A 293 9.83 -2.01 8.56
N THR A 294 9.37 -0.77 8.31
CA THR A 294 8.37 -0.13 9.16
C THR A 294 7.04 -0.87 9.10
N SER A 295 6.59 -1.25 7.91
CA SER A 295 5.37 -2.04 7.72
C SER A 295 5.46 -3.41 8.42
N TYR A 296 6.63 -4.06 8.35
CA TYR A 296 6.88 -5.31 9.08
C TYR A 296 6.75 -5.13 10.59
N PHE A 297 7.39 -4.11 11.15
CA PHE A 297 7.31 -3.80 12.58
C PHE A 297 5.86 -3.52 13.01
N LEU A 298 5.12 -2.72 12.23
CA LEU A 298 3.71 -2.40 12.49
C LEU A 298 2.83 -3.66 12.49
N ASN A 299 3.03 -4.56 11.52
CA ASN A 299 2.31 -5.82 11.45
C ASN A 299 2.62 -6.72 12.65
N SER A 300 3.89 -6.78 13.08
CA SER A 300 4.31 -7.56 14.25
C SER A 300 3.67 -7.04 15.54
N VAL A 301 3.67 -5.72 15.74
CA VAL A 301 3.00 -5.09 16.89
C VAL A 301 1.50 -5.38 16.87
N PHE A 302 0.87 -5.29 15.70
CA PHE A 302 -0.55 -5.57 15.54
C PHE A 302 -0.91 -7.02 15.90
N ILE A 303 -0.11 -7.99 15.43
CA ILE A 303 -0.29 -9.39 15.80
C ILE A 303 -0.19 -9.57 17.32
N THR A 304 0.83 -8.97 17.95
CA THR A 304 1.04 -9.09 19.40
C THR A 304 -0.08 -8.46 20.23
N LEU A 305 -0.77 -7.44 19.71
CA LEU A 305 -1.89 -6.79 20.41
C LEU A 305 -3.22 -7.51 20.23
N LEU A 306 -3.38 -8.32 19.18
CA LEU A 306 -4.63 -9.04 18.89
C LEU A 306 -4.64 -10.49 19.38
N TYR A 307 -3.48 -11.05 19.66
CA TYR A 307 -3.28 -12.42 20.17
C TYR A 307 -2.55 -12.41 21.51
#